data_ab0e95eb42b600355eff18b1e415a399
#
_entry.id   ab0e95eb42b600355eff18b1e415a399
#
_cell.length_a   1.000
_cell.length_b   1.000
_cell.length_c   1.000
_cell.angle_alpha   90.00
_cell.angle_beta   90.00
_cell.angle_gamma   90.00
#
_symmetry.space_group_name_H-M   'P 1'
#
loop_
_entity.id
_entity.type
_entity.pdbx_description
1 polymer ?
#
loop_
_entity_poly.entity_id
_entity_poly.type
_entity_poly.pdbx_seq_one_letter_code
_entity_poly.pdbx_strand_id
1 'polypeptide(L)'
;VVIDGKDISDYTPKQLTTYRRNDVGFVFQFYNLVQNLTAKENVELASEIVENALDVSQVLKDVGLANRMNNFPSQLSGGEQQRVAIARAIAKNPKILLCDEPTGALDYQTGKQVLQILQDMCTQKGATVVMVTHNTAIAPIANRVIHMHDAQVKNIEVNSNPQSIAEIEW
;
A
#
# COMPACT_ATOMS: atom_id res chain seq x y z
N VAL A 1 19.66 4.99 -7.15
CA VAL A 1 18.32 5.30 -6.60
C VAL A 1 18.51 6.16 -5.36
N VAL A 2 17.89 7.35 -5.36
CA VAL A 2 17.99 8.30 -4.24
C VAL A 2 16.65 8.37 -3.50
N ILE A 3 16.68 8.18 -2.17
CA ILE A 3 15.50 8.22 -1.29
C ILE A 3 15.85 9.09 -0.08
N ASP A 4 15.03 10.09 0.21
CA ASP A 4 15.31 11.09 1.27
C ASP A 4 16.73 11.68 1.19
N GLY A 5 17.21 11.97 -0.03
CA GLY A 5 18.55 12.49 -0.26
C GLY A 5 19.70 11.49 -0.09
N LYS A 6 19.42 10.22 0.21
CA LYS A 6 20.42 9.15 0.34
C LYS A 6 20.42 8.27 -0.91
N ASP A 7 21.56 8.09 -1.54
CA ASP A 7 21.72 7.10 -2.60
C ASP A 7 21.84 5.71 -2.00
N ILE A 8 20.91 4.83 -2.37
CA ILE A 8 20.86 3.44 -1.92
C ILE A 8 21.50 2.46 -2.92
N SER A 9 22.03 2.96 -4.03
CA SER A 9 22.62 2.11 -5.09
C SER A 9 23.81 1.29 -4.60
N ASP A 10 24.57 1.83 -3.66
CA ASP A 10 25.75 1.20 -3.10
C ASP A 10 25.48 0.45 -1.78
N TYR A 11 24.21 0.27 -1.40
CA TYR A 11 23.86 -0.44 -0.18
C TYR A 11 24.21 -1.92 -0.28
N THR A 12 24.87 -2.42 0.77
CA THR A 12 25.09 -3.85 0.94
C THR A 12 23.76 -4.60 1.10
N PRO A 13 23.71 -5.92 0.86
CA PRO A 13 22.50 -6.72 1.08
C PRO A 13 21.90 -6.56 2.48
N LYS A 14 22.74 -6.42 3.52
CA LYS A 14 22.30 -6.18 4.90
C LYS A 14 21.63 -4.81 5.06
N GLN A 15 22.20 -3.78 4.47
CA GLN A 15 21.62 -2.42 4.48
C GLN A 15 20.30 -2.36 3.71
N LEU A 16 20.20 -3.03 2.54
CA LEU A 16 18.97 -3.14 1.79
C LEU A 16 17.89 -3.90 2.57
N THR A 17 18.25 -4.93 3.33
CA THR A 17 17.33 -5.66 4.20
C THR A 17 16.77 -4.74 5.30
N THR A 18 17.65 -3.97 5.96
CA THR A 18 17.25 -3.00 6.97
C THR A 18 16.36 -1.90 6.38
N TYR A 19 16.73 -1.38 5.22
CA TYR A 19 15.93 -0.38 4.50
C TYR A 19 14.53 -0.90 4.18
N ARG A 20 14.41 -2.10 3.57
CA ARG A 20 13.12 -2.72 3.25
C ARG A 20 12.28 -3.00 4.50
N ARG A 21 12.94 -3.37 5.60
CA ARG A 21 12.26 -3.59 6.88
C ARG A 21 11.61 -2.32 7.40
N ASN A 22 12.34 -1.21 7.45
CA ASN A 22 11.93 -0.01 8.15
C ASN A 22 11.14 0.97 7.27
N ASP A 23 11.58 1.15 6.01
CA ASP A 23 11.12 2.27 5.20
C ASP A 23 10.15 1.87 4.07
N VAL A 24 10.03 0.55 3.76
CA VAL A 24 9.22 0.10 2.61
C VAL A 24 8.08 -0.81 3.05
N GLY A 25 6.85 -0.43 2.71
CA GLY A 25 5.68 -1.29 2.77
C GLY A 25 5.38 -1.91 1.40
N PHE A 26 4.88 -3.14 1.38
CA PHE A 26 4.48 -3.83 0.15
C PHE A 26 3.03 -4.26 0.22
N VAL A 27 2.27 -3.96 -0.82
CA VAL A 27 0.90 -4.41 -1.06
C VAL A 27 0.89 -5.17 -2.37
N PHE A 28 0.50 -6.45 -2.34
CA PHE A 28 0.47 -7.33 -3.50
C PHE A 28 -0.96 -7.56 -3.98
N GLN A 29 -1.12 -7.91 -5.24
CA GLN A 29 -2.40 -8.29 -5.85
C GLN A 29 -3.04 -9.49 -5.14
N PHE A 30 -2.24 -10.50 -4.81
CA PHE A 30 -2.64 -11.63 -3.97
C PHE A 30 -2.24 -11.32 -2.54
N TYR A 31 -3.17 -11.14 -1.67
CA TYR A 31 -3.07 -10.59 -0.31
C TYR A 31 -1.90 -11.11 0.54
N ASN A 32 -1.40 -12.31 0.26
CA ASN A 32 -0.26 -12.97 0.94
C ASN A 32 -0.41 -12.98 2.47
N LEU A 33 -1.64 -13.24 2.94
CA LEU A 33 -1.93 -13.37 4.36
C LEU A 33 -1.57 -14.78 4.85
N VAL A 34 -1.10 -14.86 6.09
CA VAL A 34 -0.87 -16.11 6.80
C VAL A 34 -2.23 -16.65 7.23
N GLN A 35 -2.63 -17.81 6.69
CA GLN A 35 -4.01 -18.31 6.79
C GLN A 35 -4.43 -18.75 8.19
N ASN A 36 -3.49 -19.15 9.02
CA ASN A 36 -3.70 -19.58 10.41
C ASN A 36 -3.52 -18.46 11.45
N LEU A 37 -3.41 -17.23 11.00
CA LEU A 37 -3.37 -16.03 11.84
C LEU A 37 -4.59 -15.16 11.56
N THR A 38 -5.10 -14.51 12.60
CA THR A 38 -6.19 -13.53 12.50
C THR A 38 -5.74 -12.29 11.71
N ALA A 39 -6.67 -11.42 11.35
CA ALA A 39 -6.37 -10.13 10.72
C ALA A 39 -5.38 -9.32 11.56
N LYS A 40 -5.60 -9.26 12.88
CA LYS A 40 -4.73 -8.54 13.80
C LYS A 40 -3.33 -9.15 13.85
N GLU A 41 -3.20 -10.44 14.03
CA GLU A 41 -1.91 -11.15 14.07
C GLU A 41 -1.14 -11.03 12.74
N ASN A 42 -1.83 -11.04 11.58
CA ASN A 42 -1.21 -10.78 10.29
C ASN A 42 -0.56 -9.39 10.21
N VAL A 43 -1.16 -8.39 10.85
CA VAL A 43 -0.61 -7.03 10.89
C VAL A 43 0.50 -6.93 11.93
N GLU A 44 0.35 -7.55 13.09
CA GLU A 44 1.34 -7.60 14.19
C GLU A 44 2.68 -8.17 13.70
N LEU A 45 2.68 -9.22 12.87
CA LEU A 45 3.90 -9.79 12.29
C LEU A 45 4.81 -8.75 11.62
N ALA A 46 4.22 -7.74 10.99
CA ALA A 46 4.99 -6.70 10.31
C ALA A 46 5.38 -5.56 11.26
N SER A 47 4.58 -5.26 12.26
CA SER A 47 4.85 -4.21 13.23
C SER A 47 5.94 -4.60 14.24
N GLU A 48 6.02 -5.88 14.62
CA GLU A 48 7.02 -6.38 15.59
C GLU A 48 8.47 -6.27 15.12
N ILE A 49 8.71 -6.18 13.80
CA ILE A 49 10.06 -6.12 13.24
C ILE A 49 10.61 -4.71 13.09
N VAL A 50 9.85 -3.66 13.44
CA VAL A 50 10.21 -2.25 13.31
C VAL A 50 10.07 -1.51 14.64
N GLU A 51 10.91 -0.53 14.89
CA GLU A 51 10.92 0.21 16.15
C GLU A 51 9.79 1.24 16.27
N ASN A 52 9.41 1.86 15.15
CA ASN A 52 8.43 2.95 15.10
C ASN A 52 7.10 2.50 14.49
N ALA A 53 6.65 1.29 14.80
CA ALA A 53 5.37 0.76 14.33
C ALA A 53 4.20 1.61 14.84
N LEU A 54 3.16 1.71 14.00
CA LEU A 54 1.88 2.28 14.39
C LEU A 54 1.09 1.29 15.27
N ASP A 55 0.15 1.79 16.06
CA ASP A 55 -0.77 0.93 16.80
C ASP A 55 -1.63 0.09 15.85
N VAL A 56 -1.48 -1.23 15.93
CA VAL A 56 -2.13 -2.19 15.03
C VAL A 56 -3.65 -2.09 15.10
N SER A 57 -4.21 -1.90 16.30
CA SER A 57 -5.66 -1.79 16.46
C SER A 57 -6.20 -0.51 15.83
N GLN A 58 -5.44 0.59 15.92
CA GLN A 58 -5.81 1.84 15.28
C GLN A 58 -5.72 1.72 13.75
N VAL A 59 -4.64 1.16 13.22
CA VAL A 59 -4.49 0.94 11.76
C VAL A 59 -5.62 0.08 11.21
N LEU A 60 -6.02 -0.99 11.91
CA LEU A 60 -7.16 -1.83 11.49
C LEU A 60 -8.50 -1.07 11.52
N LYS A 61 -8.70 -0.16 12.47
CA LYS A 61 -9.87 0.73 12.47
C LYS A 61 -9.84 1.69 11.29
N ASP A 62 -8.69 2.29 11.01
CA ASP A 62 -8.51 3.27 9.92
C ASP A 62 -8.82 2.64 8.55
N VAL A 63 -8.51 1.36 8.36
CA VAL A 63 -8.87 0.61 7.14
C VAL A 63 -10.28 -0.02 7.19
N GLY A 64 -11.09 0.32 8.18
CA GLY A 64 -12.49 -0.15 8.30
C GLY A 64 -12.65 -1.61 8.74
N LEU A 65 -11.70 -2.15 9.49
CA LEU A 65 -11.70 -3.54 9.96
C LEU A 65 -11.85 -3.67 11.48
N ALA A 66 -12.40 -2.66 12.16
CA ALA A 66 -12.57 -2.66 13.62
C ALA A 66 -13.26 -3.93 14.15
N ASN A 67 -14.30 -4.40 13.47
CA ASN A 67 -15.11 -5.56 13.87
C ASN A 67 -14.59 -6.89 13.26
N ARG A 68 -13.47 -6.88 12.59
CA ARG A 68 -12.87 -8.02 11.87
C ARG A 68 -11.49 -8.42 12.38
N MET A 69 -10.98 -7.77 13.40
CA MET A 69 -9.61 -7.96 13.91
C MET A 69 -9.28 -9.40 14.27
N ASN A 70 -10.27 -10.13 14.83
CA ASN A 70 -10.11 -11.50 15.29
C ASN A 70 -10.55 -12.56 14.25
N ASN A 71 -10.91 -12.13 13.03
CA ASN A 71 -11.29 -13.05 11.97
C ASN A 71 -10.04 -13.60 11.26
N PHE A 72 -10.08 -14.87 10.88
CA PHE A 72 -9.07 -15.49 10.02
C PHE A 72 -9.30 -15.10 8.55
N PRO A 73 -8.28 -15.15 7.68
CA PRO A 73 -8.44 -14.80 6.26
C PRO A 73 -9.59 -15.55 5.57
N SER A 74 -9.81 -16.83 5.91
CA SER A 74 -10.93 -17.63 5.37
C SER A 74 -12.33 -17.11 5.75
N GLN A 75 -12.44 -16.22 6.71
CA GLN A 75 -13.68 -15.60 7.19
C GLN A 75 -13.88 -14.18 6.66
N LEU A 76 -12.94 -13.71 5.82
CA LEU A 76 -12.91 -12.37 5.27
C LEU A 76 -13.20 -12.40 3.76
N SER A 77 -13.95 -11.41 3.28
CA SER A 77 -14.09 -11.16 1.84
C SER A 77 -12.74 -10.79 1.21
N GLY A 78 -12.62 -10.89 -0.12
CA GLY A 78 -11.40 -10.49 -0.83
C GLY A 78 -11.00 -9.04 -0.53
N GLY A 79 -11.96 -8.13 -0.49
CA GLY A 79 -11.70 -6.74 -0.14
C GLY A 79 -11.28 -6.53 1.32
N GLU A 80 -11.82 -7.31 2.27
CA GLU A 80 -11.35 -7.28 3.64
C GLU A 80 -9.93 -7.83 3.77
N GLN A 81 -9.60 -8.91 3.06
CA GLN A 81 -8.25 -9.47 3.00
C GLN A 81 -7.25 -8.46 2.42
N GLN A 82 -7.63 -7.74 1.36
CA GLN A 82 -6.80 -6.68 0.79
C GLN A 82 -6.56 -5.55 1.79
N ARG A 83 -7.59 -5.13 2.53
CA ARG A 83 -7.42 -4.12 3.56
C ARG A 83 -6.55 -4.61 4.73
N VAL A 84 -6.57 -5.89 5.08
CA VAL A 84 -5.60 -6.47 6.04
C VAL A 84 -4.17 -6.40 5.47
N ALA A 85 -3.96 -6.73 4.19
CA ALA A 85 -2.65 -6.64 3.55
C ALA A 85 -2.12 -5.20 3.52
N ILE A 86 -2.99 -4.23 3.27
CA ILE A 86 -2.67 -2.80 3.33
C ILE A 86 -2.35 -2.39 4.77
N ALA A 87 -3.17 -2.76 5.74
CA ALA A 87 -2.94 -2.50 7.16
C ALA A 87 -1.58 -3.03 7.62
N ARG A 88 -1.22 -4.25 7.19
CA ARG A 88 0.09 -4.86 7.45
C ARG A 88 1.24 -4.02 6.88
N ALA A 89 1.08 -3.48 5.68
CA ALA A 89 2.10 -2.62 5.08
C ALA A 89 2.20 -1.26 5.78
N ILE A 90 1.08 -0.66 6.16
CA ILE A 90 0.97 0.65 6.83
C ILE A 90 1.47 0.59 8.28
N ALA A 91 1.21 -0.50 9.00
CA ALA A 91 1.58 -0.65 10.43
C ALA A 91 3.08 -0.49 10.68
N LYS A 92 3.91 -0.74 9.67
CA LYS A 92 5.35 -0.48 9.71
C LYS A 92 5.70 1.02 9.72
N ASN A 93 4.74 1.91 9.51
CA ASN A 93 4.96 3.35 9.32
C ASN A 93 5.97 3.67 8.19
N PRO A 94 5.76 3.12 6.97
CA PRO A 94 6.75 3.17 5.91
C PRO A 94 6.82 4.57 5.28
N LYS A 95 7.99 4.94 4.74
CA LYS A 95 8.17 6.14 3.91
C LYS A 95 7.69 5.93 2.48
N ILE A 96 7.81 4.69 2.00
CA ILE A 96 7.39 4.28 0.65
C ILE A 96 6.46 3.07 0.75
N LEU A 97 5.34 3.16 0.06
CA LEU A 97 4.40 2.06 -0.10
C LEU A 97 4.37 1.64 -1.57
N LEU A 98 4.81 0.41 -1.82
CA LEU A 98 4.83 -0.18 -3.17
C LEU A 98 3.61 -1.08 -3.33
N CYS A 99 2.73 -0.73 -4.27
CA CYS A 99 1.47 -1.42 -4.52
C CYS A 99 1.48 -2.04 -5.92
N ASP A 100 1.27 -3.34 -6.00
CA ASP A 100 1.15 -4.09 -7.23
C ASP A 100 -0.31 -4.49 -7.42
N GLU A 101 -1.00 -3.87 -8.39
CA GLU A 101 -2.43 -4.06 -8.69
C GLU A 101 -3.34 -4.09 -7.44
N PRO A 102 -3.31 -3.09 -6.57
CA PRO A 102 -3.98 -3.17 -5.26
C PRO A 102 -5.51 -3.24 -5.34
N THR A 103 -6.09 -2.94 -6.51
CA THR A 103 -7.53 -3.00 -6.76
C THR A 103 -7.95 -4.05 -7.78
N GLY A 104 -6.99 -4.76 -8.39
CA GLY A 104 -7.23 -5.63 -9.54
C GLY A 104 -8.18 -6.81 -9.31
N ALA A 105 -8.36 -7.24 -8.07
CA ALA A 105 -9.26 -8.34 -7.69
C ALA A 105 -10.50 -7.89 -6.92
N LEU A 106 -10.80 -6.56 -6.92
CA LEU A 106 -11.84 -5.98 -6.10
C LEU A 106 -13.00 -5.45 -6.96
N ASP A 107 -14.20 -5.47 -6.40
CA ASP A 107 -15.33 -4.72 -6.96
C ASP A 107 -15.08 -3.21 -6.85
N TYR A 108 -15.82 -2.45 -7.63
CA TYR A 108 -15.69 -1.00 -7.74
C TYR A 108 -15.73 -0.25 -6.40
N GLN A 109 -16.69 -0.57 -5.53
CA GLN A 109 -16.86 0.12 -4.25
C GLN A 109 -15.70 -0.17 -3.30
N THR A 110 -15.31 -1.42 -3.22
CA THR A 110 -14.16 -1.85 -2.42
C THR A 110 -12.85 -1.28 -2.96
N GLY A 111 -12.70 -1.23 -4.29
CA GLY A 111 -11.55 -0.60 -4.95
C GLY A 111 -11.42 0.88 -4.58
N LYS A 112 -12.52 1.64 -4.61
CA LYS A 112 -12.52 3.05 -4.15
C LYS A 112 -12.07 3.20 -2.70
N GLN A 113 -12.54 2.33 -1.80
CA GLN A 113 -12.12 2.36 -0.39
C GLN A 113 -10.61 2.13 -0.26
N VAL A 114 -10.06 1.17 -1.00
CA VAL A 114 -8.62 0.89 -1.01
C VAL A 114 -7.83 2.08 -1.54
N LEU A 115 -8.25 2.68 -2.65
CA LEU A 115 -7.57 3.87 -3.19
C LEU A 115 -7.63 5.06 -2.23
N GLN A 116 -8.74 5.24 -1.50
CA GLN A 116 -8.85 6.29 -0.49
C GLN A 116 -7.82 6.10 0.64
N ILE A 117 -7.66 4.87 1.14
CA ILE A 117 -6.65 4.56 2.17
C ILE A 117 -5.24 4.91 1.64
N LEU A 118 -4.93 4.54 0.40
CA LEU A 118 -3.63 4.83 -0.21
C LEU A 118 -3.42 6.34 -0.43
N GLN A 119 -4.45 7.08 -0.82
CA GLN A 119 -4.39 8.54 -0.96
C GLN A 119 -4.18 9.22 0.40
N ASP A 120 -4.85 8.75 1.44
CA ASP A 120 -4.71 9.26 2.81
C ASP A 120 -3.29 9.04 3.35
N MET A 121 -2.63 7.95 2.97
CA MET A 121 -1.22 7.72 3.29
C MET A 121 -0.30 8.80 2.67
N CYS A 122 -0.59 9.25 1.46
CA CYS A 122 0.16 10.34 0.83
C CYS A 122 -0.12 11.68 1.51
N THR A 123 -1.41 12.03 1.68
CA THR A 123 -1.84 13.38 2.07
C THR A 123 -1.71 13.64 3.56
N GLN A 124 -1.99 12.65 4.40
CA GLN A 124 -2.02 12.80 5.86
C GLN A 124 -0.74 12.31 6.54
N LYS A 125 -0.07 11.29 5.98
CA LYS A 125 1.13 10.70 6.58
C LYS A 125 2.42 11.10 5.85
N GLY A 126 2.32 11.73 4.68
CA GLY A 126 3.49 12.14 3.88
C GLY A 126 4.27 10.98 3.25
N ALA A 127 3.68 9.78 3.21
CA ALA A 127 4.30 8.63 2.56
C ALA A 127 4.26 8.78 1.03
N THR A 128 5.26 8.23 0.34
CA THR A 128 5.23 8.10 -1.12
C THR A 128 4.57 6.78 -1.49
N VAL A 129 3.42 6.83 -2.18
CA VAL A 129 2.78 5.63 -2.74
C VAL A 129 3.17 5.48 -4.21
N VAL A 130 3.74 4.33 -4.54
CA VAL A 130 4.04 3.92 -5.92
C VAL A 130 3.13 2.76 -6.26
N MET A 131 2.25 2.95 -7.24
CA MET A 131 1.28 1.95 -7.67
C MET A 131 1.59 1.50 -9.09
N VAL A 132 1.70 0.20 -9.29
CA VAL A 132 1.72 -0.43 -10.60
C VAL A 132 0.31 -0.92 -10.90
N THR A 133 -0.23 -0.52 -12.05
CA THR A 133 -1.57 -0.94 -12.48
C THR A 133 -1.71 -0.85 -14.01
N HIS A 134 -2.55 -1.69 -14.57
CA HIS A 134 -2.99 -1.60 -15.95
C HIS A 134 -4.31 -0.81 -16.10
N ASN A 135 -4.95 -0.43 -14.98
CA ASN A 135 -6.17 0.37 -15.01
C ASN A 135 -5.85 1.86 -15.17
N THR A 136 -5.96 2.36 -16.39
CA THR A 136 -5.68 3.77 -16.73
C THR A 136 -6.71 4.74 -16.15
N ALA A 137 -7.90 4.28 -15.77
CA ALA A 137 -8.95 5.13 -15.22
C ALA A 137 -8.58 5.72 -13.85
N ILE A 138 -7.65 5.11 -13.12
CA ILE A 138 -7.17 5.64 -11.84
C ILE A 138 -5.99 6.63 -11.99
N ALA A 139 -5.43 6.80 -13.19
CA ALA A 139 -4.31 7.72 -13.42
C ALA A 139 -4.60 9.18 -12.96
N PRO A 140 -5.83 9.72 -13.12
CA PRO A 140 -6.13 11.10 -12.72
C PRO A 140 -5.93 11.41 -11.23
N ILE A 141 -5.96 10.41 -10.33
CA ILE A 141 -5.72 10.64 -8.88
C ILE A 141 -4.25 10.73 -8.50
N ALA A 142 -3.34 10.36 -9.41
CA ALA A 142 -1.91 10.36 -9.13
C ALA A 142 -1.29 11.75 -9.36
N ASN A 143 -0.33 12.13 -8.51
CA ASN A 143 0.49 13.34 -8.74
C ASN A 143 1.42 13.18 -9.94
N ARG A 144 1.80 11.94 -10.27
CA ARG A 144 2.68 11.61 -11.39
C ARG A 144 2.30 10.27 -11.99
N VAL A 145 2.19 10.21 -13.31
CA VAL A 145 1.94 8.98 -14.06
C VAL A 145 3.16 8.69 -14.92
N ILE A 146 3.71 7.48 -14.80
CA ILE A 146 4.85 7.01 -15.55
C ILE A 146 4.35 5.92 -16.50
N HIS A 147 4.32 6.22 -17.79
CA HIS A 147 3.91 5.26 -18.81
C HIS A 147 5.10 4.40 -19.22
N MET A 148 4.96 3.08 -18.99
CA MET A 148 5.96 2.09 -19.35
C MET A 148 5.54 1.33 -20.62
N HIS A 149 6.50 1.10 -21.53
CA HIS A 149 6.33 0.24 -22.70
C HIS A 149 7.66 -0.45 -23.01
N ASP A 150 7.65 -1.77 -23.23
CA ASP A 150 8.84 -2.57 -23.49
C ASP A 150 9.99 -2.31 -22.50
N ALA A 151 9.65 -2.31 -21.20
CA ALA A 151 10.57 -2.05 -20.09
C ALA A 151 11.26 -0.67 -20.12
N GLN A 152 10.73 0.28 -20.91
CA GLN A 152 11.25 1.65 -21.02
C GLN A 152 10.20 2.67 -20.61
N VAL A 153 10.64 3.77 -20.02
CA VAL A 153 9.76 4.93 -19.76
C VAL A 153 9.46 5.61 -21.09
N LYS A 154 8.18 5.59 -21.50
CA LYS A 154 7.71 6.22 -22.73
C LYS A 154 7.34 7.69 -22.52
N ASN A 155 6.66 7.96 -21.41
CA ASN A 155 6.18 9.29 -21.06
C ASN A 155 6.07 9.43 -19.53
N ILE A 156 6.20 10.66 -19.04
CA ILE A 156 5.94 11.03 -17.64
C ILE A 156 5.01 12.24 -17.64
N GLU A 157 3.86 12.08 -17.03
CA GLU A 157 2.88 13.15 -16.82
C GLU A 157 2.91 13.60 -15.36
N VAL A 158 2.99 14.91 -15.14
CA VAL A 158 2.91 15.51 -13.81
C VAL A 158 1.55 16.17 -13.68
N ASN A 159 0.78 15.72 -12.69
CA ASN A 159 -0.52 16.26 -12.38
C ASN A 159 -0.42 17.15 -11.13
N SER A 160 -0.54 18.44 -11.33
CA SER A 160 -0.50 19.44 -10.25
C SER A 160 -1.78 19.52 -9.44
N ASN A 161 -2.88 18.94 -9.94
CA ASN A 161 -4.19 18.94 -9.30
C ASN A 161 -4.85 17.57 -9.44
N PRO A 162 -4.41 16.55 -8.68
CA PRO A 162 -5.01 15.23 -8.69
C PRO A 162 -6.50 15.26 -8.36
N GLN A 163 -7.29 14.47 -9.09
CA GLN A 163 -8.72 14.35 -8.85
C GLN A 163 -9.01 13.62 -7.54
N SER A 164 -10.19 13.90 -6.99
CA SER A 164 -10.73 13.14 -5.88
C SER A 164 -11.10 11.72 -6.34
N ILE A 165 -10.89 10.73 -5.47
CA ILE A 165 -11.32 9.35 -5.71
C ILE A 165 -12.85 9.26 -5.93
N ALA A 166 -13.62 10.18 -5.36
CA ALA A 166 -15.06 10.23 -5.58
C ALA A 166 -15.45 10.49 -7.05
N GLU A 167 -14.59 11.22 -7.80
CA GLU A 167 -14.85 11.69 -9.16
C GLU A 167 -14.43 10.70 -10.26
N ILE A 168 -13.61 9.70 -9.92
CA ILE A 168 -13.16 8.70 -10.90
C ILE A 168 -14.16 7.55 -11.03
N GLU A 169 -14.32 7.05 -12.26
CA GLU A 169 -15.12 5.87 -12.62
C GLU A 169 -14.25 4.92 -13.45
N TRP A 170 -14.33 3.59 -13.19
CA TRP A 170 -13.64 2.54 -13.97
C TRP A 170 -14.47 1.27 -14.06
#